data_613bbf7c44b379dc2f8480f3527a7235
#
_entry.id   613bbf7c44b379dc2f8480f3527a7235
#
_cell.length_a   1.000
_cell.length_b   1.000
_cell.length_c   1.000
_cell.angle_alpha   90.00
_cell.angle_beta   90.00
_cell.angle_gamma   90.00
#
_symmetry.space_group_name_H-M   'P 1'
#
loop_
_entity.id
_entity.type
_entity.pdbx_description
1 polymer ?
#
loop_
_entity_poly.entity_id
_entity_poly.type
_entity_poly.pdbx_seq_one_letter_code
_entity_poly.pdbx_strand_id
1 'polypeptide(L)'
;PSYSTKNIFLNTYKDLTIEVVEHGYDKINGKPNNDNPDKKKNKKFNIAFIGYITEEKGLKYLEELIEKVKGTDINVHLFGQTTNKKYNKNKTNYAYHGKYIQQDLPNLLLENDIKLICLLSMWPETYSYTLSESLISEIPVISFDLGAIAERVKRADVGWILPINSTLDDIFKLISTIKSAPQEYKQKVERIRHLLKNMKSLKDMGNEYTEIYNKTINAFPIENHDIYYTQSRNEFYRKGKEIPTLDLKEEKKEYKRVKHIIKSSVPLKQAFNEVRNFRNTYTNSKCRNKIFFKFIWYRILRINI
;
A
#
# COMPACT_ATOMS: atom_id res chain seq x y z
N PRO A 1 -7.41 -8.47 0.11
CA PRO A 1 -5.99 -8.82 0.35
C PRO A 1 -5.67 -9.00 1.83
N SER A 2 -6.61 -8.67 2.77
CA SER A 2 -6.44 -8.91 4.21
C SER A 2 -7.78 -9.18 4.89
N TYR A 3 -7.74 -9.80 6.07
CA TYR A 3 -8.93 -10.04 6.89
C TYR A 3 -9.48 -8.74 7.46
N SER A 4 -8.62 -7.77 7.77
CA SER A 4 -9.03 -6.41 8.15
C SER A 4 -9.92 -5.78 7.09
N THR A 5 -9.53 -5.85 5.80
CA THR A 5 -10.35 -5.36 4.70
C THR A 5 -11.66 -6.14 4.58
N LYS A 6 -11.62 -7.48 4.67
CA LYS A 6 -12.82 -8.32 4.69
C LYS A 6 -13.80 -7.87 5.77
N ASN A 7 -13.32 -7.64 7.00
CA ASN A 7 -14.16 -7.24 8.13
C ASN A 7 -14.80 -5.86 7.91
N ILE A 8 -14.07 -4.90 7.32
CA ILE A 8 -14.63 -3.59 6.96
C ILE A 8 -15.81 -3.75 5.99
N PHE A 9 -15.66 -4.60 4.97
CA PHE A 9 -16.76 -4.87 4.02
C PHE A 9 -17.95 -5.56 4.70
N LEU A 10 -17.71 -6.57 5.55
CA LEU A 10 -18.77 -7.31 6.24
C LEU A 10 -19.53 -6.46 7.26
N ASN A 11 -18.92 -5.42 7.82
CA ASN A 11 -19.61 -4.46 8.68
C ASN A 11 -20.71 -3.70 7.93
N THR A 12 -20.54 -3.50 6.62
CA THR A 12 -21.51 -2.79 5.77
C THR A 12 -22.43 -3.76 5.02
N TYR A 13 -21.89 -4.89 4.56
CA TYR A 13 -22.55 -5.87 3.69
C TYR A 13 -22.49 -7.24 4.36
N LYS A 14 -23.42 -7.52 5.27
CA LYS A 14 -23.40 -8.71 6.15
C LYS A 14 -23.54 -10.05 5.41
N ASP A 15 -24.21 -10.04 4.26
CA ASP A 15 -24.54 -11.25 3.50
C ASP A 15 -23.53 -11.60 2.39
N LEU A 16 -22.39 -10.90 2.34
CA LEU A 16 -21.38 -11.19 1.34
C LEU A 16 -20.49 -12.36 1.75
N THR A 17 -20.28 -13.29 0.84
CA THR A 17 -19.18 -14.25 0.93
C THR A 17 -17.91 -13.60 0.37
N ILE A 18 -16.91 -13.40 1.22
CA ILE A 18 -15.65 -12.74 0.84
C ILE A 18 -14.49 -13.68 1.11
N GLU A 19 -13.80 -14.08 0.03
CA GLU A 19 -12.54 -14.80 0.10
C GLU A 19 -11.37 -13.80 0.26
N VAL A 20 -10.38 -14.19 1.05
CA VAL A 20 -9.17 -13.38 1.25
C VAL A 20 -7.99 -14.06 0.58
N VAL A 21 -7.48 -13.43 -0.46
CA VAL A 21 -6.21 -13.82 -1.08
C VAL A 21 -5.16 -12.77 -0.73
N GLU A 22 -4.22 -13.13 0.11
CA GLU A 22 -3.10 -12.24 0.44
C GLU A 22 -2.15 -12.12 -0.76
N HIS A 23 -1.57 -10.92 -0.93
CA HIS A 23 -0.61 -10.71 -2.00
C HIS A 23 0.63 -11.58 -1.82
N GLY A 24 1.03 -12.22 -2.91
CA GLY A 24 2.31 -12.89 -3.01
C GLY A 24 3.45 -11.89 -3.25
N TYR A 25 4.66 -12.36 -3.02
CA TYR A 25 5.85 -11.56 -3.23
C TYR A 25 6.94 -12.44 -3.86
N ASP A 26 7.57 -11.94 -4.91
CA ASP A 26 8.72 -12.66 -5.47
C ASP A 26 9.93 -12.49 -4.55
N LYS A 27 10.65 -13.57 -4.32
CA LYS A 27 11.91 -13.50 -3.57
C LYS A 27 12.87 -12.58 -4.31
N ILE A 28 13.28 -11.52 -3.68
CA ILE A 28 14.35 -10.66 -4.22
C ILE A 28 15.62 -11.53 -4.22
N ASN A 29 16.14 -11.80 -5.42
CA ASN A 29 17.40 -12.51 -5.59
C ASN A 29 18.54 -11.58 -5.15
N GLY A 30 19.09 -11.83 -3.98
CA GLY A 30 20.17 -11.08 -3.36
C GLY A 30 19.87 -10.86 -1.89
N LYS A 31 20.32 -11.80 -1.04
CA LYS A 31 20.41 -11.46 0.38
C LYS A 31 21.32 -10.25 0.50
N PRO A 32 20.92 -9.21 1.27
CA PRO A 32 21.88 -8.20 1.64
C PRO A 32 23.10 -8.89 2.22
N ASN A 33 24.27 -8.67 1.61
CA ASN A 33 25.49 -9.32 2.08
C ASN A 33 25.89 -8.66 3.41
N ASN A 34 25.47 -9.27 4.52
CA ASN A 34 25.74 -8.79 5.88
C ASN A 34 27.21 -9.00 6.33
N ASP A 35 28.03 -9.64 5.47
CA ASP A 35 29.37 -10.11 5.84
C ASP A 35 30.48 -9.09 5.62
N ASN A 36 30.18 -7.79 5.60
CA ASN A 36 31.26 -6.78 5.60
C ASN A 36 31.67 -6.44 7.05
N PRO A 37 32.78 -6.98 7.57
CA PRO A 37 33.24 -6.75 8.94
C PRO A 37 33.71 -5.32 9.18
N ASP A 38 33.98 -4.55 8.12
CA ASP A 38 34.52 -3.18 8.19
C ASP A 38 33.45 -2.07 8.27
N LYS A 39 32.16 -2.42 8.37
CA LYS A 39 31.14 -1.40 8.61
C LYS A 39 31.36 -0.76 9.97
N LYS A 40 31.87 0.46 9.97
CA LYS A 40 31.87 1.34 11.16
C LYS A 40 30.46 1.32 11.74
N LYS A 41 30.28 0.64 12.89
CA LYS A 41 29.02 0.63 13.62
C LYS A 41 28.65 2.10 13.88
N ASN A 42 27.61 2.55 13.22
CA ASN A 42 27.07 3.88 13.44
C ASN A 42 26.70 3.95 14.93
N LYS A 43 27.17 4.99 15.65
CA LYS A 43 26.83 5.18 17.05
C LYS A 43 25.36 5.56 17.26
N LYS A 44 24.67 5.87 16.16
CA LYS A 44 23.28 6.32 16.18
C LYS A 44 22.31 5.20 15.84
N PHE A 45 21.12 5.23 16.44
CA PHE A 45 20.02 4.33 16.14
C PHE A 45 19.20 4.90 14.96
N ASN A 46 19.35 4.32 13.78
CA ASN A 46 18.72 4.81 12.56
C ASN A 46 17.32 4.17 12.40
N ILE A 47 16.31 5.02 12.30
CA ILE A 47 14.93 4.62 11.99
C ILE A 47 14.54 5.17 10.62
N ALA A 48 13.61 4.52 9.92
CA ALA A 48 13.22 4.96 8.59
C ALA A 48 11.70 5.02 8.38
N PHE A 49 11.30 5.99 7.57
CA PHE A 49 10.03 6.00 6.86
C PHE A 49 10.30 5.62 5.41
N ILE A 50 9.41 4.83 4.79
CA ILE A 50 9.57 4.35 3.41
C ILE A 50 8.30 4.59 2.58
N GLY A 51 8.49 4.97 1.31
CA GLY A 51 7.42 5.21 0.35
C GLY A 51 7.04 6.68 0.19
N TYR A 52 5.80 6.94 -0.23
CA TYR A 52 5.27 8.29 -0.38
C TYR A 52 4.45 8.66 0.85
N ILE A 53 5.02 9.51 1.71
CA ILE A 53 4.43 9.87 3.01
C ILE A 53 3.48 11.06 2.83
N THR A 54 2.19 10.78 3.01
CA THR A 54 1.09 11.75 3.01
C THR A 54 0.56 11.94 4.43
N GLU A 55 -0.41 12.82 4.63
CA GLU A 55 -1.07 13.01 5.92
C GLU A 55 -1.62 11.68 6.46
N GLU A 56 -2.32 10.93 5.59
CA GLU A 56 -2.90 9.63 5.96
C GLU A 56 -1.83 8.57 6.27
N LYS A 57 -0.61 8.73 5.71
CA LYS A 57 0.53 7.84 5.94
C LYS A 57 1.48 8.33 7.02
N GLY A 58 0.99 9.24 7.87
CA GLY A 58 1.70 9.66 9.07
C GLY A 58 2.74 10.76 8.86
N LEU A 59 2.53 11.65 7.87
CA LEU A 59 3.41 12.82 7.64
C LEU A 59 3.63 13.62 8.92
N LYS A 60 2.57 13.88 9.68
CA LYS A 60 2.65 14.57 10.96
C LYS A 60 3.71 13.93 11.89
N TYR A 61 3.69 12.61 12.03
CA TYR A 61 4.63 11.91 12.91
C TYR A 61 6.07 11.94 12.40
N LEU A 62 6.26 11.89 11.06
CA LEU A 62 7.58 12.09 10.47
C LEU A 62 8.13 13.48 10.82
N GLU A 63 7.32 14.53 10.61
CA GLU A 63 7.71 15.92 10.88
C GLU A 63 8.05 16.15 12.35
N GLU A 64 7.20 15.68 13.23
CA GLU A 64 7.37 15.81 14.69
C GLU A 64 8.56 14.99 15.20
N LEU A 65 8.79 13.76 14.69
CA LEU A 65 9.96 12.95 15.06
C LEU A 65 11.26 13.60 14.63
N ILE A 66 11.33 14.22 13.45
CA ILE A 66 12.54 14.94 12.99
C ILE A 66 12.91 16.04 13.98
N GLU A 67 11.95 16.76 14.54
CA GLU A 67 12.20 17.79 15.56
C GLU A 67 12.56 17.15 16.92
N LYS A 68 11.87 16.08 17.31
CA LYS A 68 12.05 15.41 18.61
C LYS A 68 13.43 14.75 18.76
N VAL A 69 14.00 14.22 17.70
CA VAL A 69 15.30 13.51 17.75
C VAL A 69 16.50 14.43 17.73
N LYS A 70 16.33 15.75 17.60
CA LYS A 70 17.46 16.70 17.65
C LYS A 70 18.21 16.59 18.97
N GLY A 71 19.53 16.49 18.88
CA GLY A 71 20.40 16.34 20.06
C GLY A 71 20.42 14.94 20.67
N THR A 72 19.68 13.98 20.11
CA THR A 72 19.71 12.57 20.53
C THR A 72 20.63 11.75 19.65
N ASP A 73 20.81 10.48 19.99
CA ASP A 73 21.53 9.48 19.20
C ASP A 73 20.61 8.68 18.26
N ILE A 74 19.42 9.23 17.93
CA ILE A 74 18.50 8.68 16.95
C ILE A 74 18.57 9.52 15.67
N ASN A 75 18.61 8.86 14.51
CA ASN A 75 18.45 9.50 13.21
C ASN A 75 17.17 9.02 12.54
N VAL A 76 16.47 9.91 11.88
CA VAL A 76 15.34 9.63 11.02
C VAL A 76 15.78 9.62 9.57
N HIS A 77 15.40 8.62 8.81
CA HIS A 77 15.65 8.50 7.38
C HIS A 77 14.33 8.48 6.63
N LEU A 78 14.29 9.06 5.43
CA LEU A 78 13.18 8.92 4.49
C LEU A 78 13.68 8.34 3.17
N PHE A 79 13.25 7.13 2.85
CA PHE A 79 13.39 6.51 1.53
C PHE A 79 12.05 6.69 0.80
N GLY A 80 11.99 7.62 -0.13
CA GLY A 80 10.77 8.04 -0.81
C GLY A 80 10.60 9.54 -0.85
N GLN A 81 9.38 10.02 -0.76
CA GLN A 81 9.06 11.45 -0.79
C GLN A 81 7.92 11.76 0.18
N THR A 82 7.73 13.04 0.48
CA THR A 82 6.55 13.53 1.21
C THR A 82 5.77 14.54 0.38
N THR A 83 4.50 14.75 0.73
CA THR A 83 3.69 15.86 0.20
C THR A 83 4.23 17.22 0.65
N ASN A 84 4.87 17.30 1.82
CA ASN A 84 5.52 18.51 2.30
C ASN A 84 6.97 18.58 1.81
N LYS A 85 7.21 19.32 0.73
CA LYS A 85 8.52 19.46 0.08
C LYS A 85 9.62 20.01 1.00
N LYS A 86 9.27 20.65 2.12
CA LYS A 86 10.24 21.12 3.15
C LYS A 86 11.06 19.96 3.72
N TYR A 87 10.53 18.74 3.70
CA TYR A 87 11.18 17.53 4.20
C TYR A 87 11.78 16.66 3.09
N ASN A 88 11.72 17.08 1.83
CA ASN A 88 12.42 16.42 0.73
C ASN A 88 13.86 16.94 0.59
N LYS A 89 14.55 17.12 1.72
CA LYS A 89 15.97 17.53 1.83
C LYS A 89 16.52 17.18 3.20
N ASN A 90 17.84 17.02 3.31
CA ASN A 90 18.51 16.71 4.56
C ASN A 90 18.37 17.81 5.61
N LYS A 91 18.34 17.42 6.88
CA LYS A 91 18.40 18.29 8.07
C LYS A 91 19.23 17.61 9.16
N THR A 92 19.42 18.30 10.28
CA THR A 92 20.06 17.71 11.46
C THR A 92 19.28 16.49 11.94
N ASN A 93 19.95 15.35 12.13
CA ASN A 93 19.37 14.06 12.51
C ASN A 93 18.26 13.54 11.55
N TYR A 94 18.27 14.04 10.30
CA TYR A 94 17.34 13.60 9.27
C TYR A 94 18.03 13.47 7.92
N ALA A 95 17.97 12.27 7.32
CA ALA A 95 18.53 11.97 6.01
C ALA A 95 17.39 11.70 5.00
N TYR A 96 17.38 12.47 3.93
CA TYR A 96 16.45 12.31 2.81
C TYR A 96 17.17 11.60 1.65
N HIS A 97 16.66 10.43 1.22
CA HIS A 97 17.25 9.60 0.17
C HIS A 97 16.53 9.73 -1.19
N GLY A 98 15.36 10.35 -1.22
CA GLY A 98 14.57 10.48 -2.45
C GLY A 98 13.86 9.18 -2.86
N LYS A 99 13.42 9.14 -4.13
CA LYS A 99 12.78 7.95 -4.71
C LYS A 99 13.77 6.81 -4.82
N TYR A 100 13.30 5.60 -4.65
CA TYR A 100 14.09 4.37 -4.79
C TYR A 100 13.42 3.40 -5.77
N ILE A 101 14.22 2.47 -6.27
CA ILE A 101 13.72 1.29 -7.00
C ILE A 101 13.50 0.19 -5.97
N GLN A 102 12.35 -0.48 -6.04
CA GLN A 102 11.91 -1.44 -5.02
C GLN A 102 12.95 -2.55 -4.75
N GLN A 103 13.61 -3.03 -5.79
CA GLN A 103 14.63 -4.07 -5.70
C GLN A 103 15.91 -3.60 -4.96
N ASP A 104 16.18 -2.31 -4.96
CA ASP A 104 17.39 -1.75 -4.34
C ASP A 104 17.18 -1.40 -2.86
N LEU A 105 15.92 -1.32 -2.42
CA LEU A 105 15.59 -0.86 -1.07
C LEU A 105 16.29 -1.67 0.04
N PRO A 106 16.35 -3.03 0.00
CA PRO A 106 17.03 -3.79 1.05
C PRO A 106 18.52 -3.39 1.21
N ASN A 107 19.21 -3.16 0.09
CA ASN A 107 20.60 -2.70 0.13
C ASN A 107 20.73 -1.29 0.68
N LEU A 108 19.86 -0.37 0.24
CA LEU A 108 19.83 1.01 0.73
C LEU A 108 19.58 1.08 2.25
N LEU A 109 18.66 0.27 2.76
CA LEU A 109 18.38 0.19 4.20
C LEU A 109 19.57 -0.37 4.97
N LEU A 110 20.22 -1.40 4.43
CA LEU A 110 21.42 -1.99 5.01
C LEU A 110 22.61 -1.04 5.01
N GLU A 111 22.87 -0.35 3.91
CA GLU A 111 23.97 0.63 3.77
C GLU A 111 23.84 1.78 4.77
N ASN A 112 22.61 2.18 5.07
CA ASN A 112 22.30 3.24 6.03
C ASN A 112 22.09 2.72 7.46
N ASP A 113 22.39 1.44 7.73
CA ASP A 113 22.27 0.80 9.04
C ASP A 113 20.90 1.02 9.71
N ILE A 114 19.81 0.93 8.90
CA ILE A 114 18.46 1.10 9.40
C ILE A 114 18.09 -0.06 10.33
N LYS A 115 17.59 0.27 11.52
CA LYS A 115 17.21 -0.70 12.54
C LYS A 115 15.69 -0.85 12.71
N LEU A 116 14.92 0.15 12.37
CA LEU A 116 13.49 0.17 12.62
C LEU A 116 12.77 0.94 11.51
N ILE A 117 11.64 0.41 11.04
CA ILE A 117 10.82 1.13 10.08
C ILE A 117 9.52 1.58 10.73
N CYS A 118 9.16 2.84 10.50
CA CYS A 118 7.97 3.48 11.02
C CYS A 118 6.87 3.47 9.94
N LEU A 119 5.83 2.66 10.14
CA LEU A 119 4.63 2.58 9.29
C LEU A 119 3.44 3.16 10.05
N LEU A 120 3.46 4.48 10.27
CA LEU A 120 2.52 5.20 11.12
C LEU A 120 1.30 5.70 10.34
N SER A 121 0.72 4.83 9.52
CA SER A 121 -0.49 5.15 8.76
C SER A 121 -1.69 5.35 9.67
N MET A 122 -2.40 6.45 9.49
CA MET A 122 -3.68 6.76 10.14
C MET A 122 -4.88 6.29 9.31
N TRP A 123 -4.62 5.65 8.20
CA TRP A 123 -5.60 5.06 7.30
C TRP A 123 -5.50 3.53 7.35
N PRO A 124 -6.61 2.79 7.40
CA PRO A 124 -6.59 1.33 7.38
C PRO A 124 -6.16 0.84 6.00
N GLU A 125 -4.87 0.60 5.84
CA GLU A 125 -4.34 0.03 4.61
C GLU A 125 -4.92 -1.36 4.34
N THR A 126 -5.13 -1.68 3.06
CA THR A 126 -5.70 -2.97 2.65
C THR A 126 -4.67 -4.10 2.63
N TYR A 127 -3.38 -3.78 2.48
CA TYR A 127 -2.27 -4.75 2.48
C TYR A 127 -0.94 -4.17 2.99
N SER A 128 -0.46 -3.06 2.41
CA SER A 128 0.84 -2.41 2.62
C SER A 128 2.03 -3.18 2.01
N TYR A 129 2.44 -2.76 0.81
CA TYR A 129 3.67 -3.25 0.18
C TYR A 129 4.91 -2.80 0.95
N THR A 130 4.90 -1.60 1.54
CA THR A 130 6.00 -1.09 2.36
C THR A 130 6.26 -1.95 3.59
N LEU A 131 5.23 -2.58 4.18
CA LEU A 131 5.44 -3.60 5.21
C LEU A 131 6.19 -4.82 4.64
N SER A 132 5.78 -5.31 3.47
CA SER A 132 6.47 -6.44 2.82
C SER A 132 7.93 -6.11 2.51
N GLU A 133 8.22 -4.91 2.01
CA GLU A 133 9.57 -4.41 1.74
C GLU A 133 10.42 -4.34 3.02
N SER A 134 9.84 -3.88 4.12
CA SER A 134 10.49 -3.86 5.44
C SER A 134 10.88 -5.27 5.91
N LEU A 135 9.94 -6.20 5.80
CA LEU A 135 10.16 -7.59 6.23
C LEU A 135 11.20 -8.29 5.35
N ILE A 136 11.17 -8.10 4.02
CA ILE A 136 12.17 -8.64 3.10
C ILE A 136 13.57 -8.10 3.42
N SER A 137 13.66 -6.88 3.94
CA SER A 137 14.91 -6.28 4.41
C SER A 137 15.32 -6.76 5.81
N GLU A 138 14.59 -7.72 6.40
CA GLU A 138 14.78 -8.25 7.76
C GLU A 138 14.72 -7.17 8.86
N ILE A 139 13.97 -6.09 8.64
CA ILE A 139 13.87 -4.98 9.60
C ILE A 139 12.50 -4.98 10.25
N PRO A 140 12.43 -5.05 11.60
CA PRO A 140 11.18 -4.91 12.35
C PRO A 140 10.52 -3.53 12.16
N VAL A 141 9.22 -3.49 12.42
CA VAL A 141 8.44 -2.27 12.21
C VAL A 141 7.73 -1.81 13.49
N ILE A 142 7.42 -0.53 13.56
CA ILE A 142 6.39 0.01 14.44
C ILE A 142 5.20 0.47 13.61
N SER A 143 3.99 0.23 14.09
CA SER A 143 2.77 0.72 13.42
C SER A 143 1.67 0.99 14.44
N PHE A 144 0.64 1.70 14.01
CA PHE A 144 -0.60 1.79 14.78
C PHE A 144 -1.42 0.51 14.65
N ASP A 145 -2.29 0.29 15.64
CA ASP A 145 -3.27 -0.81 15.66
C ASP A 145 -4.41 -0.54 14.67
N LEU A 146 -4.09 -0.58 13.38
CA LEU A 146 -5.02 -0.21 12.33
C LEU A 146 -4.78 -1.01 11.04
N GLY A 147 -5.85 -1.56 10.48
CA GLY A 147 -5.85 -2.16 9.14
C GLY A 147 -4.92 -3.37 8.97
N ALA A 148 -4.56 -3.63 7.73
CA ALA A 148 -3.76 -4.79 7.36
C ALA A 148 -2.32 -4.76 7.90
N ILE A 149 -1.77 -3.57 8.16
CA ILE A 149 -0.43 -3.46 8.75
C ILE A 149 -0.44 -4.09 10.14
N ALA A 150 -1.34 -3.64 11.02
CA ALA A 150 -1.47 -4.18 12.38
C ALA A 150 -1.80 -5.67 12.38
N GLU A 151 -2.73 -6.10 11.53
CA GLU A 151 -3.09 -7.51 11.37
C GLU A 151 -1.87 -8.38 11.07
N ARG A 152 -1.08 -8.01 10.07
CA ARG A 152 0.09 -8.77 9.63
C ARG A 152 1.22 -8.75 10.65
N VAL A 153 1.47 -7.58 11.26
CA VAL A 153 2.51 -7.43 12.30
C VAL A 153 2.19 -8.24 13.54
N LYS A 154 0.93 -8.20 14.03
CA LYS A 154 0.47 -9.00 15.18
C LYS A 154 0.53 -10.49 14.90
N ARG A 155 0.00 -10.93 13.76
CA ARG A 155 -0.07 -12.36 13.40
C ARG A 155 1.30 -13.02 13.35
N ALA A 156 2.30 -12.32 12.83
CA ALA A 156 3.66 -12.84 12.70
C ALA A 156 4.59 -12.39 13.83
N ASP A 157 4.14 -11.48 14.68
CA ASP A 157 4.90 -10.88 15.78
C ASP A 157 6.26 -10.31 15.35
N VAL A 158 6.23 -9.54 14.25
CA VAL A 158 7.41 -9.00 13.53
C VAL A 158 7.69 -7.53 13.79
N GLY A 159 7.07 -6.96 14.82
CA GLY A 159 7.21 -5.56 15.14
C GLY A 159 6.46 -5.18 16.43
N TRP A 160 6.21 -3.91 16.61
CA TRP A 160 5.51 -3.35 17.77
C TRP A 160 4.30 -2.54 17.31
N ILE A 161 3.22 -2.65 18.06
CA ILE A 161 1.95 -2.01 17.76
C ILE A 161 1.64 -0.95 18.83
N LEU A 162 1.26 0.21 18.38
CA LEU A 162 0.79 1.32 19.20
C LEU A 162 -0.72 1.50 19.03
N PRO A 163 -1.45 1.90 20.07
CA PRO A 163 -2.82 2.40 19.91
C PRO A 163 -2.88 3.55 18.89
N ILE A 164 -3.99 3.66 18.15
CA ILE A 164 -4.15 4.69 17.12
C ILE A 164 -4.12 6.13 17.68
N ASN A 165 -4.45 6.30 18.93
CA ASN A 165 -4.44 7.58 19.63
C ASN A 165 -3.13 7.89 20.37
N SER A 166 -2.07 7.09 20.11
CA SER A 166 -0.75 7.33 20.71
C SER A 166 -0.18 8.69 20.31
N THR A 167 0.42 9.33 21.28
CA THR A 167 1.09 10.63 21.11
C THR A 167 2.49 10.47 20.50
N LEU A 168 3.10 11.57 20.08
CA LEU A 168 4.51 11.58 19.70
C LEU A 168 5.42 11.05 20.81
N ASP A 169 5.11 11.38 22.07
CA ASP A 169 5.91 10.94 23.22
C ASP A 169 5.83 9.43 23.43
N ASP A 170 4.67 8.82 23.20
CA ASP A 170 4.50 7.36 23.23
C ASP A 170 5.34 6.68 22.15
N ILE A 171 5.31 7.22 20.91
CA ILE A 171 6.11 6.73 19.78
C ILE A 171 7.60 6.83 20.11
N PHE A 172 8.06 7.99 20.58
CA PHE A 172 9.46 8.23 20.92
C PHE A 172 9.93 7.34 22.08
N LYS A 173 9.09 7.16 23.10
CA LYS A 173 9.35 6.26 24.22
C LYS A 173 9.49 4.81 23.75
N LEU A 174 8.60 4.34 22.85
CA LEU A 174 8.69 3.00 22.26
C LEU A 174 10.00 2.82 21.48
N ILE A 175 10.37 3.77 20.62
CA ILE A 175 11.64 3.73 19.87
C ILE A 175 12.84 3.63 20.84
N SER A 176 12.83 4.41 21.91
CA SER A 176 13.87 4.40 22.94
C SER A 176 13.93 3.05 23.68
N THR A 177 12.79 2.46 23.98
CA THR A 177 12.67 1.14 24.60
C THR A 177 13.22 0.05 23.67
N ILE A 178 12.84 0.05 22.41
CA ILE A 178 13.34 -0.90 21.38
C ILE A 178 14.86 -0.82 21.28
N LYS A 179 15.41 0.38 21.23
CA LYS A 179 16.85 0.62 21.20
C LYS A 179 17.55 0.03 22.41
N SER A 180 16.93 0.07 23.58
CA SER A 180 17.48 -0.42 24.87
C SER A 180 17.22 -1.92 25.09
N ALA A 181 16.45 -2.59 24.23
CA ALA A 181 16.04 -3.99 24.35
C ALA A 181 16.59 -4.88 23.21
N PRO A 182 17.93 -5.06 23.07
CA PRO A 182 18.53 -5.76 21.94
C PRO A 182 18.11 -7.24 21.83
N GLN A 183 17.73 -7.89 22.92
CA GLN A 183 17.29 -9.27 22.89
C GLN A 183 15.89 -9.41 22.27
N GLU A 184 14.95 -8.54 22.65
CA GLU A 184 13.63 -8.50 22.05
C GLU A 184 13.72 -8.16 20.55
N TYR A 185 14.56 -7.18 20.21
CA TYR A 185 14.83 -6.83 18.81
C TYR A 185 15.31 -8.05 18.00
N LYS A 186 16.28 -8.80 18.49
CA LYS A 186 16.76 -10.04 17.84
C LYS A 186 15.65 -11.05 17.64
N GLN A 187 14.78 -11.24 18.63
CA GLN A 187 13.64 -12.15 18.50
C GLN A 187 12.70 -11.73 17.37
N LYS A 188 12.43 -10.43 17.22
CA LYS A 188 11.62 -9.95 16.09
C LYS A 188 12.28 -10.24 14.74
N VAL A 189 13.59 -10.02 14.62
CA VAL A 189 14.35 -10.35 13.40
C VAL A 189 14.29 -11.85 13.08
N GLU A 190 14.45 -12.73 14.07
CA GLU A 190 14.34 -14.18 13.86
C GLU A 190 12.94 -14.60 13.41
N ARG A 191 11.89 -13.99 13.94
CA ARG A 191 10.51 -14.23 13.48
C ARG A 191 10.30 -13.75 12.04
N ILE A 192 10.87 -12.61 11.65
CA ILE A 192 10.86 -12.15 10.26
C ILE A 192 11.53 -13.19 9.36
N ARG A 193 12.71 -13.68 9.72
CA ARG A 193 13.43 -14.71 8.95
C ARG A 193 12.62 -16.00 8.81
N HIS A 194 11.94 -16.40 9.87
CA HIS A 194 11.04 -17.56 9.82
C HIS A 194 9.85 -17.30 8.89
N LEU A 195 9.22 -16.12 8.98
CA LEU A 195 8.13 -15.72 8.10
C LEU A 195 8.55 -15.74 6.63
N LEU A 196 9.73 -15.20 6.29
CA LEU A 196 10.24 -15.14 4.92
C LEU A 196 10.48 -16.52 4.27
N LYS A 197 10.78 -17.55 5.07
CA LYS A 197 10.92 -18.92 4.55
C LYS A 197 9.61 -19.45 3.96
N ASN A 198 8.48 -19.03 4.53
CA ASN A 198 7.13 -19.48 4.19
C ASN A 198 6.30 -18.39 3.50
N MET A 199 6.95 -17.35 3.01
CA MET A 199 6.26 -16.23 2.36
C MET A 199 5.65 -16.67 1.04
N LYS A 200 4.37 -16.37 0.85
CA LYS A 200 3.61 -16.67 -0.36
C LYS A 200 4.27 -16.02 -1.58
N SER A 201 4.47 -16.80 -2.64
CA SER A 201 4.95 -16.29 -3.93
C SER A 201 3.81 -15.68 -4.75
N LEU A 202 4.14 -14.91 -5.81
CA LEU A 202 3.16 -14.46 -6.80
C LEU A 202 2.47 -15.63 -7.50
N LYS A 203 3.17 -16.75 -7.71
CA LYS A 203 2.60 -17.97 -8.29
C LYS A 203 1.56 -18.58 -7.37
N ASP A 204 1.83 -18.66 -6.05
CA ASP A 204 0.86 -19.20 -5.09
C ASP A 204 -0.40 -18.33 -5.03
N MET A 205 -0.24 -17.01 -5.03
CA MET A 205 -1.36 -16.07 -5.13
C MET A 205 -2.17 -16.31 -6.42
N GLY A 206 -1.50 -16.49 -7.56
CA GLY A 206 -2.15 -16.76 -8.84
C GLY A 206 -2.94 -18.08 -8.82
N ASN A 207 -2.39 -19.12 -8.20
CA ASN A 207 -3.07 -20.41 -8.03
C ASN A 207 -4.33 -20.27 -7.18
N GLU A 208 -4.27 -19.55 -6.04
CA GLU A 208 -5.44 -19.31 -5.19
C GLU A 208 -6.56 -18.55 -5.94
N TYR A 209 -6.21 -17.50 -6.71
CA TYR A 209 -7.19 -16.83 -7.56
C TYR A 209 -7.81 -17.76 -8.59
N THR A 210 -6.99 -18.62 -9.22
CA THR A 210 -7.48 -19.59 -10.20
C THR A 210 -8.47 -20.58 -9.57
N GLU A 211 -8.18 -21.07 -8.37
CA GLU A 211 -9.08 -21.95 -7.64
C GLU A 211 -10.42 -21.28 -7.31
N ILE A 212 -10.40 -20.03 -6.83
CA ILE A 212 -11.61 -19.25 -6.54
C ILE A 212 -12.44 -19.04 -7.81
N TYR A 213 -11.79 -18.65 -8.92
CA TYR A 213 -12.48 -18.46 -10.20
C TYR A 213 -13.10 -19.75 -10.72
N ASN A 214 -12.39 -20.87 -10.64
CA ASN A 214 -12.92 -22.17 -11.06
C ASN A 214 -14.10 -22.59 -10.20
N LYS A 215 -14.04 -22.42 -8.88
CA LYS A 215 -15.20 -22.66 -8.00
C LYS A 215 -16.40 -21.81 -8.38
N THR A 216 -16.18 -20.53 -8.66
CA THR A 216 -17.25 -19.59 -9.04
C THR A 216 -17.86 -19.95 -10.39
N ILE A 217 -17.04 -20.26 -11.40
CA ILE A 217 -17.51 -20.66 -12.74
C ILE A 217 -18.32 -21.95 -12.65
N ASN A 218 -17.86 -22.94 -11.89
CA ASN A 218 -18.55 -24.21 -11.73
C ASN A 218 -19.87 -24.08 -10.94
N ALA A 219 -19.93 -23.15 -9.97
CA ALA A 219 -21.15 -22.89 -9.20
C ALA A 219 -22.20 -22.07 -10.00
N PHE A 220 -21.74 -21.26 -10.93
CA PHE A 220 -22.58 -20.43 -11.81
C PHE A 220 -22.16 -20.67 -13.26
N PRO A 221 -22.59 -21.80 -13.89
CA PRO A 221 -22.27 -22.08 -15.28
C PRO A 221 -22.74 -20.89 -16.14
N ILE A 222 -21.82 -20.28 -16.83
CA ILE A 222 -22.13 -19.14 -17.69
C ILE A 222 -22.89 -19.68 -18.89
N GLU A 223 -24.21 -19.51 -18.91
CA GLU A 223 -24.97 -19.70 -20.11
C GLU A 223 -24.43 -18.80 -21.21
N ASN A 224 -24.20 -19.33 -22.38
CA ASN A 224 -23.64 -18.83 -23.65
C ASN A 224 -23.54 -17.30 -23.95
N HIS A 225 -23.77 -16.42 -23.00
CA HIS A 225 -23.64 -14.97 -23.17
C HIS A 225 -22.20 -14.47 -23.37
N ASP A 226 -21.18 -15.27 -22.99
CA ASP A 226 -19.78 -14.84 -23.05
C ASP A 226 -19.09 -15.12 -24.37
N ILE A 227 -19.66 -15.98 -25.23
CA ILE A 227 -19.19 -16.12 -26.61
C ILE A 227 -19.28 -14.77 -27.34
N TYR A 228 -20.31 -13.97 -27.05
CA TYR A 228 -20.50 -12.64 -27.62
C TYR A 228 -19.44 -11.64 -27.18
N TYR A 229 -19.03 -11.71 -25.88
CA TYR A 229 -18.02 -10.78 -25.35
C TYR A 229 -16.61 -11.13 -25.84
N THR A 230 -16.29 -12.41 -25.97
CA THR A 230 -14.99 -12.89 -26.45
C THR A 230 -14.88 -12.74 -27.97
N GLN A 231 -15.96 -12.98 -28.71
CA GLN A 231 -15.99 -12.74 -30.17
C GLN A 231 -15.90 -11.26 -30.50
N SER A 232 -16.63 -10.37 -29.83
CA SER A 232 -16.55 -8.92 -30.05
C SER A 232 -15.17 -8.37 -29.69
N ARG A 233 -14.51 -8.88 -28.66
CA ARG A 233 -13.15 -8.50 -28.28
C ARG A 233 -12.12 -8.97 -29.32
N ASN A 234 -12.24 -10.21 -29.80
CA ASN A 234 -11.36 -10.77 -30.83
C ASN A 234 -11.59 -10.13 -32.20
N GLU A 235 -12.83 -9.77 -32.55
CA GLU A 235 -13.14 -9.00 -33.75
C GLU A 235 -12.61 -7.57 -33.68
N PHE A 236 -12.67 -6.93 -32.50
CA PHE A 236 -12.10 -5.60 -32.26
C PHE A 236 -10.58 -5.59 -32.46
N TYR A 237 -9.88 -6.61 -31.97
CA TYR A 237 -8.44 -6.75 -32.17
C TYR A 237 -8.05 -7.22 -33.57
N ARG A 238 -8.89 -8.01 -34.27
CA ARG A 238 -8.62 -8.50 -35.65
C ARG A 238 -8.89 -7.47 -36.72
N LYS A 239 -9.82 -6.54 -36.48
CA LYS A 239 -10.21 -5.56 -37.55
C LYS A 239 -9.24 -4.38 -37.66
N GLY A 240 -8.19 -4.30 -36.83
CA GLY A 240 -7.11 -3.28 -36.98
C GLY A 240 -7.63 -1.84 -37.24
N LYS A 241 -8.87 -1.55 -36.81
CA LYS A 241 -9.42 -0.21 -36.98
C LYS A 241 -8.63 0.73 -36.10
N GLU A 242 -8.06 1.73 -36.73
CA GLU A 242 -7.53 2.92 -36.06
C GLU A 242 -8.51 3.32 -34.97
N ILE A 243 -8.04 3.34 -33.74
CA ILE A 243 -8.81 3.89 -32.61
C ILE A 243 -9.10 5.32 -33.00
N PRO A 244 -10.39 5.71 -33.11
CA PRO A 244 -10.71 7.08 -33.47
C PRO A 244 -9.90 8.00 -32.54
N THR A 245 -9.16 8.93 -33.11
CA THR A 245 -8.45 9.95 -32.33
C THR A 245 -9.49 10.67 -31.50
N LEU A 246 -9.52 10.36 -30.23
CA LEU A 246 -10.48 10.94 -29.30
C LEU A 246 -10.33 12.44 -29.31
N ASP A 247 -11.41 13.19 -29.58
CA ASP A 247 -11.39 14.62 -29.39
C ASP A 247 -11.23 14.91 -27.91
N LEU A 248 -10.02 15.29 -27.52
CA LEU A 248 -9.65 15.61 -26.14
C LEU A 248 -10.52 16.74 -25.54
N LYS A 249 -11.13 17.56 -26.39
CA LYS A 249 -12.05 18.62 -25.95
C LYS A 249 -13.40 18.04 -25.54
N GLU A 250 -13.90 17.09 -26.33
CA GLU A 250 -15.16 16.41 -26.06
C GLU A 250 -15.04 15.51 -24.82
N GLU A 251 -13.96 14.76 -24.69
CA GLU A 251 -13.66 13.97 -23.48
C GLU A 251 -13.63 14.84 -22.22
N LYS A 252 -12.94 15.99 -22.26
CA LYS A 252 -12.87 16.90 -21.11
C LYS A 252 -14.23 17.49 -20.75
N LYS A 253 -15.07 17.80 -21.74
CA LYS A 253 -16.44 18.29 -21.54
C LYS A 253 -17.29 17.22 -20.86
N GLU A 254 -17.25 16.00 -21.38
CA GLU A 254 -18.00 14.85 -20.85
C GLU A 254 -17.53 14.46 -19.46
N TYR A 255 -16.22 14.43 -19.19
CA TYR A 255 -15.68 14.22 -17.87
C TYR A 255 -16.20 15.22 -16.83
N LYS A 256 -16.29 16.51 -17.20
CA LYS A 256 -16.85 17.55 -16.33
C LYS A 256 -18.34 17.30 -16.06
N ARG A 257 -19.11 16.90 -17.09
CA ARG A 257 -20.54 16.57 -16.99
C ARG A 257 -20.76 15.40 -16.03
N VAL A 258 -20.07 14.27 -16.24
CA VAL A 258 -20.22 13.08 -15.39
C VAL A 258 -19.74 13.35 -13.96
N LYS A 259 -18.68 14.13 -13.79
CA LYS A 259 -18.22 14.57 -12.45
C LYS A 259 -19.29 15.39 -11.72
N HIS A 260 -20.04 16.22 -12.43
CA HIS A 260 -21.16 16.98 -11.85
C HIS A 260 -22.30 16.06 -11.43
N ILE A 261 -22.66 15.07 -12.26
CA ILE A 261 -23.70 14.07 -11.96
C ILE A 261 -23.31 13.25 -10.71
N ILE A 262 -22.05 12.85 -10.58
CA ILE A 262 -21.57 12.14 -9.38
C ILE A 262 -21.84 12.97 -8.10
N LYS A 263 -21.69 14.27 -8.17
CA LYS A 263 -21.90 15.18 -7.03
C LYS A 263 -23.36 15.60 -6.80
N SER A 264 -24.23 15.39 -7.78
CA SER A 264 -25.63 15.78 -7.71
C SER A 264 -26.48 14.78 -6.93
N SER A 265 -27.73 15.12 -6.67
CA SER A 265 -28.73 14.29 -5.96
C SER A 265 -29.37 13.18 -6.81
N VAL A 266 -28.92 12.95 -8.05
CA VAL A 266 -29.48 11.89 -8.90
C VAL A 266 -29.36 10.52 -8.25
N PRO A 267 -30.28 9.57 -8.53
CA PRO A 267 -30.24 8.21 -7.98
C PRO A 267 -28.91 7.50 -8.26
N LEU A 268 -28.44 6.68 -7.31
CA LEU A 268 -27.15 5.97 -7.40
C LEU A 268 -27.03 5.14 -8.69
N LYS A 269 -28.09 4.44 -9.07
CA LYS A 269 -28.15 3.64 -10.31
C LYS A 269 -27.94 4.48 -11.56
N GLN A 270 -28.53 5.68 -11.60
CA GLN A 270 -28.35 6.61 -12.73
C GLN A 270 -26.92 7.15 -12.78
N ALA A 271 -26.37 7.60 -11.66
CA ALA A 271 -24.98 8.04 -11.59
C ALA A 271 -23.97 6.94 -11.98
N PHE A 272 -24.24 5.68 -11.60
CA PHE A 272 -23.42 4.53 -12.00
C PHE A 272 -23.49 4.29 -13.52
N ASN A 273 -24.66 4.36 -14.13
CA ASN A 273 -24.81 4.19 -15.58
C ASN A 273 -24.04 5.27 -16.35
N GLU A 274 -24.07 6.51 -15.90
CA GLU A 274 -23.31 7.60 -16.54
C GLU A 274 -21.79 7.37 -16.46
N VAL A 275 -21.30 6.91 -15.31
CA VAL A 275 -19.89 6.53 -15.15
C VAL A 275 -19.52 5.34 -16.03
N ARG A 276 -20.38 4.33 -16.12
CA ARG A 276 -20.22 3.16 -16.98
C ARG A 276 -20.16 3.55 -18.44
N ASN A 277 -21.08 4.40 -18.90
CA ASN A 277 -21.12 4.92 -20.28
C ASN A 277 -19.85 5.68 -20.60
N PHE A 278 -19.41 6.61 -19.75
CA PHE A 278 -18.16 7.33 -19.92
C PHE A 278 -16.97 6.37 -20.06
N ARG A 279 -16.87 5.37 -19.20
CA ARG A 279 -15.78 4.38 -19.25
C ARG A 279 -15.78 3.52 -20.51
N ASN A 280 -16.96 3.23 -21.05
CA ASN A 280 -17.10 2.44 -22.28
C ASN A 280 -16.78 3.28 -23.53
N THR A 281 -17.15 4.57 -23.52
CA THR A 281 -16.89 5.50 -24.63
C THR A 281 -15.40 5.88 -24.69
N TYR A 282 -14.79 6.13 -23.52
CA TYR A 282 -13.42 6.66 -23.42
C TYR A 282 -12.44 5.62 -22.87
N THR A 283 -12.30 4.50 -23.58
CA THR A 283 -11.53 3.31 -23.11
C THR A 283 -10.06 3.59 -22.84
N ASN A 284 -9.43 4.46 -23.64
CA ASN A 284 -8.00 4.80 -23.57
C ASN A 284 -7.69 6.08 -22.79
N SER A 285 -8.69 6.67 -22.16
CA SER A 285 -8.57 7.96 -21.48
C SER A 285 -7.91 7.85 -20.12
N LYS A 286 -6.98 8.78 -19.83
CA LYS A 286 -6.44 8.99 -18.47
C LYS A 286 -7.51 9.36 -17.45
N CYS A 287 -8.65 9.91 -17.90
CA CYS A 287 -9.77 10.29 -17.06
C CYS A 287 -10.68 9.12 -16.66
N ARG A 288 -10.64 8.01 -17.40
CA ARG A 288 -11.47 6.81 -17.20
C ARG A 288 -11.43 6.27 -15.76
N ASN A 289 -10.25 6.06 -15.25
CA ASN A 289 -10.08 5.55 -13.89
C ASN A 289 -10.38 6.64 -12.84
N LYS A 290 -10.00 7.89 -13.11
CA LYS A 290 -10.28 9.01 -12.20
C LYS A 290 -11.78 9.21 -11.96
N ILE A 291 -12.63 9.07 -13.00
CA ILE A 291 -14.07 9.24 -12.84
C ILE A 291 -14.69 8.10 -12.03
N PHE A 292 -14.20 6.87 -12.22
CA PHE A 292 -14.67 5.71 -11.48
C PHE A 292 -14.31 5.79 -10.00
N PHE A 293 -13.07 6.12 -9.68
CA PHE A 293 -12.66 6.35 -8.29
C PHE A 293 -13.47 7.48 -7.64
N LYS A 294 -13.71 8.59 -8.34
CA LYS A 294 -14.57 9.66 -7.82
C LYS A 294 -15.99 9.18 -7.54
N PHE A 295 -16.57 8.34 -8.39
CA PHE A 295 -17.89 7.77 -8.15
C PHE A 295 -17.90 6.92 -6.88
N ILE A 296 -16.92 6.01 -6.70
CA ILE A 296 -16.79 5.19 -5.49
C ILE A 296 -16.68 6.07 -4.26
N TRP A 297 -15.79 7.05 -4.26
CA TRP A 297 -15.56 7.92 -3.12
C TRP A 297 -16.78 8.77 -2.75
N TYR A 298 -17.41 9.41 -3.73
CA TYR A 298 -18.52 10.32 -3.47
C TYR A 298 -19.86 9.63 -3.20
N ARG A 299 -20.13 8.54 -3.90
CA ARG A 299 -21.48 7.95 -3.92
C ARG A 299 -21.58 6.66 -3.12
N ILE A 300 -20.52 5.89 -3.03
CA ILE A 300 -20.50 4.62 -2.28
C ILE A 300 -19.97 4.84 -0.87
N LEU A 301 -18.82 5.50 -0.74
CA LEU A 301 -18.18 5.71 0.56
C LEU A 301 -18.64 6.98 1.28
N ARG A 302 -19.44 7.84 0.62
CA ARG A 302 -19.93 9.12 1.15
C ARG A 302 -18.84 10.04 1.70
N ILE A 303 -17.65 9.98 1.12
CA ILE A 303 -16.52 10.81 1.52
C ILE A 303 -16.54 12.06 0.65
N ASN A 304 -16.69 13.23 1.27
CA ASN A 304 -16.51 14.53 0.61
C ASN A 304 -15.02 14.80 0.41
N ILE A 305 -14.58 14.90 -0.86
CA ILE A 305 -13.24 15.33 -1.26
C ILE A 305 -13.34 16.68 -1.97
#